data_54fbd10ef5f7c9695a00100860faffbe
#
_entry.id   54fbd10ef5f7c9695a00100860faffbe
#
_cell.length_a   1.000
_cell.length_b   1.000
_cell.length_c   1.000
_cell.angle_alpha   90.00
_cell.angle_beta   90.00
_cell.angle_gamma   90.00
#
_symmetry.space_group_name_H-M   'P 1'
#
loop_
_entity.id
_entity.type
_entity.pdbx_description
1 polymer ?
#
loop_
_entity_poly.entity_id
_entity_poly.type
_entity_poly.pdbx_seq_one_letter_code
_entity_poly.pdbx_strand_id
1 'polypeptide(L)'
;MEISLYNHLKNVNPNWTSKSRIYGEAVESWVEKNIQCDCLGSYIIQKANYKSIDGICNNCQKKIQIKASKNIFKPNKSNFLKIMGAEYKTTLKSLKKIDWDLILVSYEEKTNDIHQVLKITSKNINEECVIPRTKLKESARRAGWQGCYLLFNWSHVEVIF
;
A
#
# COMPACT_ATOMS: atom_id res chain seq x y z
N MET A 1 2.73 -3.47 19.87
CA MET A 1 2.42 -2.67 18.65
C MET A 1 1.38 -1.61 19.00
N GLU A 2 1.65 -0.38 18.65
CA GLU A 2 0.70 0.72 18.82
C GLU A 2 -0.41 0.58 17.78
N ILE A 3 -1.67 0.57 18.20
CA ILE A 3 -2.81 0.45 17.28
C ILE A 3 -3.35 1.80 16.79
N SER A 4 -2.98 2.90 17.45
CA SER A 4 -3.51 4.23 17.14
C SER A 4 -2.64 5.02 16.17
N LEU A 5 -3.26 5.66 15.18
CA LEU A 5 -2.63 6.63 14.27
C LEU A 5 -2.57 8.05 14.85
N TYR A 6 -3.18 8.30 16.01
CA TYR A 6 -3.37 9.66 16.52
C TYR A 6 -2.07 10.47 16.61
N ASN A 7 -1.01 9.89 17.14
CA ASN A 7 0.28 10.57 17.26
C ASN A 7 0.95 10.82 15.89
N HIS A 8 0.73 9.93 14.94
CA HIS A 8 1.27 10.07 13.58
C HIS A 8 0.53 11.15 12.78
N LEU A 9 -0.78 11.26 12.97
CA LEU A 9 -1.60 12.30 12.32
C LEU A 9 -1.21 13.72 12.74
N LYS A 10 -0.76 13.91 13.96
CA LYS A 10 -0.27 15.23 14.46
C LYS A 10 0.99 15.72 13.73
N ASN A 11 1.80 14.83 13.21
CA ASN A 11 3.09 15.12 12.57
C ASN A 11 3.02 15.15 11.05
N VAL A 12 1.83 14.97 10.48
CA VAL A 12 1.60 15.07 9.03
C VAL A 12 1.84 16.51 8.57
N ASN A 13 2.37 16.66 7.35
CA ASN A 13 2.58 17.98 6.74
C ASN A 13 1.28 18.81 6.79
N PRO A 14 1.28 19.97 7.47
CA PRO A 14 0.08 20.79 7.66
C PRO A 14 -0.49 21.38 6.36
N ASN A 15 0.26 21.33 5.27
CA ASN A 15 -0.18 21.79 3.95
C ASN A 15 -1.07 20.76 3.23
N TRP A 16 -1.14 19.51 3.71
CA TRP A 16 -2.02 18.52 3.11
C TRP A 16 -3.48 18.80 3.46
N THR A 17 -4.34 18.83 2.45
CA THR A 17 -5.79 19.03 2.58
C THR A 17 -6.58 17.76 2.26
N SER A 18 -6.01 16.85 1.44
CA SER A 18 -6.62 15.57 1.09
C SER A 18 -6.51 14.57 2.23
N LYS A 19 -7.63 14.03 2.68
CA LYS A 19 -7.65 12.98 3.72
C LYS A 19 -6.82 11.76 3.34
N SER A 20 -6.85 11.34 2.09
CA SER A 20 -6.06 10.19 1.62
C SER A 20 -4.55 10.44 1.75
N ARG A 21 -4.07 11.65 1.50
CA ARG A 21 -2.67 12.04 1.72
C ARG A 21 -2.31 12.09 3.19
N ILE A 22 -3.17 12.70 4.00
CA ILE A 22 -2.96 12.83 5.45
C ILE A 22 -2.83 11.44 6.09
N TYR A 23 -3.77 10.55 5.83
CA TYR A 23 -3.74 9.19 6.36
C TYR A 23 -2.62 8.34 5.73
N GLY A 24 -2.33 8.52 4.46
CA GLY A 24 -1.21 7.86 3.79
C GLY A 24 0.11 8.15 4.50
N GLU A 25 0.43 9.43 4.73
CA GLU A 25 1.65 9.85 5.44
C GLU A 25 1.68 9.38 6.90
N ALA A 26 0.55 9.44 7.60
CA ALA A 26 0.45 8.93 8.97
C ALA A 26 0.68 7.41 9.04
N VAL A 27 0.15 6.65 8.08
CA VAL A 27 0.36 5.20 7.97
C VAL A 27 1.82 4.87 7.67
N GLU A 28 2.47 5.60 6.77
CA GLU A 28 3.91 5.41 6.50
C GLU A 28 4.74 5.61 7.77
N SER A 29 4.51 6.70 8.50
CA SER A 29 5.17 6.97 9.79
C SER A 29 4.88 5.88 10.83
N TRP A 30 3.66 5.38 10.86
CA TRP A 30 3.27 4.28 11.75
C TRP A 30 4.01 2.97 11.40
N VAL A 31 4.12 2.64 10.10
CA VAL A 31 4.85 1.46 9.62
C VAL A 31 6.32 1.54 10.02
N GLU A 32 6.96 2.70 9.84
CA GLU A 32 8.36 2.92 10.23
C GLU A 32 8.59 2.58 11.71
N LYS A 33 7.66 2.94 12.57
CA LYS A 33 7.77 2.73 14.02
C LYS A 33 7.39 1.32 14.48
N ASN A 34 6.42 0.68 13.82
CA ASN A 34 5.77 -0.52 14.33
C ASN A 34 6.07 -1.80 13.55
N ILE A 35 6.50 -1.72 12.30
CA ILE A 35 6.73 -2.89 11.45
C ILE A 35 8.24 -3.10 11.26
N GLN A 36 8.68 -4.32 11.53
CA GLN A 36 10.06 -4.72 11.31
C GLN A 36 10.20 -5.55 10.05
N CYS A 37 11.37 -5.45 9.43
CA CYS A 37 11.78 -6.35 8.37
C CYS A 37 12.04 -7.76 8.92
N ASP A 38 11.96 -8.78 8.06
CA ASP A 38 12.26 -10.18 8.43
C ASP A 38 13.68 -10.36 8.98
N CYS A 39 14.62 -9.47 8.63
CA CYS A 39 15.97 -9.44 9.19
C CYS A 39 16.07 -8.73 10.55
N LEU A 40 14.93 -8.34 11.15
CA LEU A 40 14.80 -7.55 12.38
C LEU A 40 15.28 -6.09 12.27
N GLY A 41 15.66 -5.63 11.08
CA GLY A 41 15.95 -4.22 10.83
C GLY A 41 14.69 -3.36 10.77
N SER A 42 14.86 -2.06 10.90
CA SER A 42 13.77 -1.08 10.78
C SER A 42 13.64 -0.57 9.36
N TYR A 43 12.40 -0.37 8.91
CA TYR A 43 12.16 0.36 7.66
C TYR A 43 12.32 1.86 7.89
N ILE A 44 13.05 2.51 7.01
CA ILE A 44 13.21 3.96 6.98
C ILE A 44 12.39 4.51 5.83
N ILE A 45 11.41 5.35 6.13
CA ILE A 45 10.52 5.93 5.14
C ILE A 45 11.29 6.92 4.25
N GLN A 46 11.11 6.78 2.95
CA GLN A 46 11.77 7.60 1.95
C GLN A 46 10.98 8.89 1.68
N LYS A 47 11.67 9.93 1.24
CA LYS A 47 11.04 11.20 0.88
C LYS A 47 10.12 11.05 -0.35
N ALA A 48 9.10 11.90 -0.45
CA ALA A 48 7.97 11.85 -1.38
C ALA A 48 8.28 11.68 -2.89
N ASN A 49 9.52 11.78 -3.32
CA ASN A 49 9.92 11.68 -4.73
C ASN A 49 10.60 10.36 -5.10
N TYR A 50 10.67 9.40 -4.20
CA TYR A 50 11.22 8.08 -4.50
C TYR A 50 10.18 7.25 -5.25
N LYS A 51 10.43 6.97 -6.52
CA LYS A 51 9.47 6.23 -7.37
C LYS A 51 9.19 4.83 -6.82
N SER A 52 7.94 4.56 -6.52
CA SER A 52 7.40 3.23 -6.17
C SER A 52 7.99 2.57 -4.92
N ILE A 53 8.72 3.30 -4.10
CA ILE A 53 9.34 2.80 -2.87
C ILE A 53 9.02 3.76 -1.75
N ASP A 54 8.36 3.27 -0.72
CA ASP A 54 7.99 4.08 0.44
C ASP A 54 8.97 3.90 1.61
N GLY A 55 9.60 2.73 1.72
CA GLY A 55 10.57 2.46 2.77
C GLY A 55 11.67 1.50 2.36
N ILE A 56 12.81 1.60 3.05
CA ILE A 56 13.98 0.71 2.85
C ILE A 56 14.46 0.24 4.22
N CYS A 57 14.69 -1.07 4.36
CA CYS A 57 15.25 -1.62 5.58
C CYS A 57 16.69 -1.11 5.79
N ASN A 58 17.00 -0.60 6.97
CA ASN A 58 18.31 -0.08 7.31
C ASN A 58 19.41 -1.16 7.44
N ASN A 59 19.00 -2.42 7.58
CA ASN A 59 19.92 -3.56 7.73
C ASN A 59 20.16 -4.31 6.42
N CYS A 60 19.12 -4.90 5.81
CA CYS A 60 19.25 -5.74 4.62
C CYS A 60 18.93 -5.01 3.30
N GLN A 61 18.58 -3.74 3.33
CA GLN A 61 18.22 -2.90 2.18
C GLN A 61 16.93 -3.34 1.44
N LYS A 62 16.14 -4.22 2.01
CA LYS A 62 14.86 -4.64 1.45
C LYS A 62 13.91 -3.44 1.33
N LYS A 63 13.29 -3.32 0.18
CA LYS A 63 12.37 -2.22 -0.12
C LYS A 63 10.93 -2.61 0.15
N ILE A 64 10.11 -1.64 0.52
CA ILE A 64 8.67 -1.81 0.68
C ILE A 64 7.89 -0.71 -0.02
N GLN A 65 6.70 -1.07 -0.49
CA GLN A 65 5.65 -0.14 -0.85
C GLN A 65 4.53 -0.26 0.18
N ILE A 66 3.96 0.88 0.59
CA ILE A 66 2.91 0.95 1.59
C ILE A 66 1.62 1.43 0.93
N LYS A 67 0.52 0.74 1.20
CA LYS A 67 -0.82 1.19 0.82
C LYS A 67 -1.70 1.30 2.05
N ALA A 68 -2.30 2.47 2.23
CA ALA A 68 -3.30 2.72 3.25
C ALA A 68 -4.71 2.49 2.69
N SER A 69 -5.59 1.88 3.46
CA SER A 69 -6.97 1.59 3.06
C SER A 69 -7.93 1.75 4.23
N LYS A 70 -9.15 2.20 3.93
CA LYS A 70 -10.26 2.19 4.89
C LYS A 70 -10.98 0.84 4.95
N ASN A 71 -10.70 -0.06 4.01
CA ASN A 71 -11.35 -1.35 3.92
C ASN A 71 -10.59 -2.40 4.71
N ILE A 72 -11.30 -3.24 5.43
CA ILE A 72 -10.77 -4.47 6.00
C ILE A 72 -10.96 -5.58 4.98
N PHE A 73 -9.88 -6.30 4.68
CA PHE A 73 -9.90 -7.35 3.68
C PHE A 73 -10.04 -8.71 4.34
N LYS A 74 -10.93 -9.54 3.80
CA LYS A 74 -11.20 -10.91 4.28
C LYS A 74 -11.16 -11.87 3.10
N PRO A 75 -10.71 -13.12 3.30
CA PRO A 75 -10.88 -14.16 2.30
C PRO A 75 -12.36 -14.29 1.91
N ASN A 76 -12.61 -14.40 0.60
CA ASN A 76 -13.95 -14.61 0.05
C ASN A 76 -13.98 -15.89 -0.76
N LYS A 77 -15.12 -16.19 -1.43
CA LYS A 77 -15.29 -17.40 -2.25
C LYS A 77 -14.27 -17.51 -3.39
N SER A 78 -13.80 -16.37 -3.94
CA SER A 78 -12.78 -16.33 -4.99
C SER A 78 -11.36 -16.54 -4.47
N ASN A 79 -11.15 -16.48 -3.16
CA ASN A 79 -9.84 -16.59 -2.48
C ASN A 79 -8.78 -15.58 -2.97
N PHE A 80 -9.23 -14.42 -3.45
CA PHE A 80 -8.34 -13.35 -3.89
C PHE A 80 -8.51 -12.08 -3.06
N LEU A 81 -7.38 -11.50 -2.66
CA LEU A 81 -7.30 -10.14 -2.15
C LEU A 81 -7.29 -9.18 -3.34
N LYS A 82 -8.24 -8.26 -3.39
CA LYS A 82 -8.38 -7.26 -4.46
C LYS A 82 -8.17 -5.86 -3.89
N ILE A 83 -7.20 -5.15 -4.43
CA ILE A 83 -6.91 -3.76 -4.05
C ILE A 83 -6.90 -2.83 -5.27
N MET A 84 -7.16 -1.55 -5.04
CA MET A 84 -7.07 -0.54 -6.11
C MET A 84 -5.62 -0.28 -6.49
N GLY A 85 -5.33 -0.34 -7.78
CA GLY A 85 -4.08 0.12 -8.35
C GLY A 85 -4.20 1.55 -8.91
N ALA A 86 -3.11 2.01 -9.51
CA ALA A 86 -3.06 3.28 -10.23
C ALA A 86 -3.46 3.10 -11.70
N GLU A 87 -2.83 3.82 -12.62
CA GLU A 87 -3.05 3.68 -14.05
C GLU A 87 -2.51 2.33 -14.56
N TYR A 88 -3.30 1.66 -15.40
CA TYR A 88 -3.04 0.28 -15.84
C TYR A 88 -1.67 0.08 -16.52
N LYS A 89 -1.39 0.88 -17.55
CA LYS A 89 -0.14 0.72 -18.34
C LYS A 89 1.11 0.97 -17.50
N THR A 90 1.09 2.02 -16.68
CA THR A 90 2.20 2.38 -15.80
C THR A 90 2.40 1.30 -14.72
N THR A 91 1.32 0.82 -14.13
CA THR A 91 1.36 -0.26 -13.13
C THR A 91 1.92 -1.54 -13.74
N LEU A 92 1.39 -1.95 -14.91
CA LEU A 92 1.86 -3.16 -15.61
C LEU A 92 3.35 -3.09 -15.91
N LYS A 93 3.85 -1.94 -16.39
CA LYS A 93 5.28 -1.71 -16.65
C LYS A 93 6.12 -1.79 -15.37
N SER A 94 5.64 -1.22 -14.27
CA SER A 94 6.36 -1.22 -12.99
C SER A 94 6.46 -2.60 -12.37
N LEU A 95 5.49 -3.49 -12.63
CA LEU A 95 5.46 -4.86 -12.09
C LEU A 95 6.32 -5.87 -12.88
N LYS A 96 6.99 -5.45 -13.95
CA LYS A 96 7.92 -6.33 -14.69
C LYS A 96 9.19 -6.66 -13.91
N LYS A 97 9.64 -5.74 -13.05
CA LYS A 97 10.83 -5.91 -12.20
C LYS A 97 10.53 -5.41 -10.79
N ILE A 98 9.97 -6.28 -9.98
CA ILE A 98 9.64 -5.97 -8.59
C ILE A 98 10.76 -6.42 -7.66
N ASP A 99 11.23 -5.48 -6.84
CA ASP A 99 12.21 -5.72 -5.78
C ASP A 99 11.73 -5.21 -4.40
N TRP A 100 10.42 -4.97 -4.26
CA TRP A 100 9.81 -4.48 -3.03
C TRP A 100 8.67 -5.39 -2.56
N ASP A 101 8.49 -5.49 -1.24
CA ASP A 101 7.32 -6.10 -0.63
C ASP A 101 6.20 -5.07 -0.51
N LEU A 102 4.96 -5.53 -0.54
CA LEU A 102 3.79 -4.70 -0.31
C LEU A 102 3.32 -4.83 1.15
N ILE A 103 3.18 -3.70 1.83
CA ILE A 103 2.53 -3.61 3.15
C ILE A 103 1.19 -2.89 2.94
N LEU A 104 0.10 -3.56 3.26
CA LEU A 104 -1.25 -3.01 3.19
C LEU A 104 -1.77 -2.79 4.61
N VAL A 105 -2.07 -1.54 4.93
CA VAL A 105 -2.53 -1.14 6.27
C VAL A 105 -3.96 -0.63 6.19
N SER A 106 -4.85 -1.27 6.93
CA SER A 106 -6.25 -0.86 7.03
C SER A 106 -6.49 -0.09 8.33
N TYR A 107 -7.18 1.04 8.23
CA TYR A 107 -7.45 1.94 9.35
C TYR A 107 -8.91 2.40 9.39
N GLU A 108 -9.35 2.80 10.58
CA GLU A 108 -10.67 3.40 10.83
C GLU A 108 -10.51 4.91 11.08
N GLU A 109 -11.17 5.75 10.27
CA GLU A 109 -11.07 7.21 10.41
C GLU A 109 -11.73 7.75 11.69
N LYS A 110 -12.77 7.10 12.19
CA LYS A 110 -13.51 7.59 13.37
C LYS A 110 -12.72 7.47 14.65
N THR A 111 -11.99 6.35 14.80
CA THR A 111 -11.19 6.05 15.98
C THR A 111 -9.71 6.33 15.78
N ASN A 112 -9.26 6.49 14.53
CA ASN A 112 -7.86 6.56 14.12
C ASN A 112 -7.05 5.32 14.50
N ASP A 113 -7.70 4.16 14.50
CA ASP A 113 -7.05 2.89 14.84
C ASP A 113 -6.65 2.10 13.60
N ILE A 114 -5.55 1.37 13.73
CA ILE A 114 -5.15 0.34 12.76
C ILE A 114 -5.96 -0.92 13.05
N HIS A 115 -6.61 -1.46 12.02
CA HIS A 115 -7.44 -2.65 12.11
C HIS A 115 -6.81 -3.90 11.49
N GLN A 116 -5.90 -3.70 10.54
CA GLN A 116 -5.30 -4.82 9.82
C GLN A 116 -3.99 -4.41 9.18
N VAL A 117 -3.01 -5.29 9.22
CA VAL A 117 -1.76 -5.15 8.46
C VAL A 117 -1.49 -6.45 7.72
N LEU A 118 -1.43 -6.35 6.41
CA LEU A 118 -1.13 -7.47 5.51
C LEU A 118 0.19 -7.22 4.79
N LYS A 119 0.90 -8.31 4.48
CA LYS A 119 2.15 -8.27 3.72
C LYS A 119 2.10 -9.25 2.56
N ILE A 120 2.59 -8.82 1.41
CA ILE A 120 2.80 -9.66 0.24
C ILE A 120 4.25 -9.49 -0.20
N THR A 121 4.99 -10.58 -0.26
CA THR A 121 6.40 -10.54 -0.65
C THR A 121 6.57 -10.35 -2.15
N SER A 122 7.65 -9.73 -2.56
CA SER A 122 7.95 -9.38 -3.95
C SER A 122 7.88 -10.56 -4.92
N LYS A 123 8.26 -11.77 -4.48
CA LYS A 123 8.17 -12.99 -5.30
C LYS A 123 6.75 -13.34 -5.76
N ASN A 124 5.73 -12.85 -5.05
CA ASN A 124 4.32 -13.09 -5.34
C ASN A 124 3.65 -11.90 -6.05
N ILE A 125 4.43 -10.89 -6.43
CA ILE A 125 3.95 -9.69 -7.11
C ILE A 125 4.53 -9.66 -8.51
N ASN A 126 3.68 -9.75 -9.53
CA ASN A 126 4.07 -9.76 -10.94
C ASN A 126 2.97 -9.19 -11.84
N GLU A 127 3.20 -9.18 -13.14
CA GLU A 127 2.27 -8.65 -14.13
C GLU A 127 0.90 -9.34 -14.12
N GLU A 128 0.84 -10.63 -13.77
CA GLU A 128 -0.41 -11.40 -13.72
C GLU A 128 -1.35 -10.92 -12.61
N CYS A 129 -0.83 -10.21 -11.61
CA CYS A 129 -1.61 -9.62 -10.54
C CYS A 129 -2.43 -8.40 -11.01
N VAL A 130 -2.13 -7.84 -12.17
CA VAL A 130 -2.74 -6.60 -12.66
C VAL A 130 -3.96 -6.89 -13.51
N ILE A 131 -5.13 -6.41 -13.07
CA ILE A 131 -6.40 -6.55 -13.79
C ILE A 131 -6.86 -5.19 -14.26
N PRO A 132 -7.02 -4.96 -15.58
CA PRO A 132 -7.46 -3.68 -16.08
C PRO A 132 -8.91 -3.38 -15.70
N ARG A 133 -9.19 -2.12 -15.40
CA ARG A 133 -10.55 -1.59 -15.26
C ARG A 133 -11.04 -1.07 -16.61
N THR A 134 -12.33 -0.80 -16.70
CA THR A 134 -12.91 -0.14 -17.87
C THR A 134 -12.32 1.27 -18.02
N LYS A 135 -11.94 1.63 -19.26
CA LYS A 135 -11.51 2.99 -19.58
C LYS A 135 -12.60 4.01 -19.30
N LEU A 136 -12.22 5.20 -18.85
CA LEU A 136 -13.15 6.30 -18.70
C LEU A 136 -13.70 6.72 -20.07
N LYS A 137 -14.99 7.04 -20.10
CA LYS A 137 -15.69 7.51 -21.30
C LYS A 137 -15.09 8.82 -21.81
N GLU A 138 -15.27 9.10 -23.12
CA GLU A 138 -14.80 10.34 -23.76
C GLU A 138 -15.37 11.61 -23.10
N SER A 139 -16.56 11.54 -22.52
CA SER A 139 -17.18 12.63 -21.76
C SER A 139 -16.56 12.90 -20.38
N ALA A 140 -15.71 12.01 -19.88
CA ALA A 140 -15.08 12.17 -18.58
C ALA A 140 -13.91 13.17 -18.64
N ARG A 141 -13.61 13.81 -17.51
CA ARG A 141 -12.50 14.77 -17.37
C ARG A 141 -11.15 14.20 -17.79
N ARG A 142 -10.91 12.90 -17.53
CA ARG A 142 -9.71 12.16 -17.94
C ARG A 142 -10.08 11.08 -18.93
N ALA A 143 -10.67 11.51 -20.07
CA ALA A 143 -11.09 10.59 -21.12
C ALA A 143 -9.98 9.61 -21.52
N GLY A 144 -10.32 8.33 -21.65
CA GLY A 144 -9.40 7.27 -22.02
C GLY A 144 -8.48 6.77 -20.90
N TRP A 145 -8.47 7.41 -19.72
CA TRP A 145 -7.72 6.92 -18.58
C TRP A 145 -8.25 5.56 -18.12
N GLN A 146 -7.34 4.63 -17.89
CA GLN A 146 -7.67 3.29 -17.46
C GLN A 146 -6.92 2.97 -16.17
N GLY A 147 -7.67 2.73 -15.10
CA GLY A 147 -7.14 2.22 -13.85
C GLY A 147 -6.98 0.70 -13.88
N CYS A 148 -6.54 0.15 -12.76
CA CYS A 148 -6.43 -1.29 -12.58
C CYS A 148 -6.77 -1.69 -11.15
N TYR A 149 -6.96 -3.00 -10.96
CA TYR A 149 -6.93 -3.67 -9.67
C TYR A 149 -5.67 -4.52 -9.58
N LEU A 150 -5.22 -4.76 -8.36
CA LEU A 150 -4.21 -5.77 -8.05
C LEU A 150 -4.92 -6.93 -7.35
N LEU A 151 -4.74 -8.13 -7.87
CA LEU A 151 -5.29 -9.37 -7.32
C LEU A 151 -4.16 -10.25 -6.80
N PHE A 152 -4.26 -10.64 -5.53
CA PHE A 152 -3.32 -11.55 -4.90
C PHE A 152 -4.06 -12.76 -4.33
N ASN A 153 -3.53 -13.95 -4.52
CA ASN A 153 -4.07 -15.14 -3.87
C ASN A 153 -3.84 -15.01 -2.35
N TRP A 154 -4.86 -15.27 -1.56
CA TRP A 154 -4.77 -15.22 -0.10
C TRP A 154 -3.71 -16.15 0.48
N SER A 155 -3.34 -17.23 -0.21
CA SER A 155 -2.24 -18.11 0.19
C SER A 155 -0.87 -17.37 0.19
N HIS A 156 -0.75 -16.27 -0.53
CA HIS A 156 0.44 -15.43 -0.61
C HIS A 156 0.39 -14.20 0.33
N VAL A 157 -0.69 -14.06 1.10
CA VAL A 157 -0.89 -12.93 2.00
C VAL A 157 -0.53 -13.34 3.42
N GLU A 158 0.43 -12.66 4.00
CA GLU A 158 0.79 -12.78 5.41
C GLU A 158 -0.01 -11.77 6.22
N VAL A 159 -0.70 -12.24 7.26
CA VAL A 159 -1.40 -11.37 8.21
C VAL A 159 -0.44 -11.04 9.34
N ILE A 160 -0.01 -9.77 9.42
CA ILE A 160 0.89 -9.30 10.48
C ILE A 160 0.09 -8.90 11.72
N PHE A 161 -1.10 -8.29 11.48
CA PHE A 161 -1.99 -7.80 12.54
C PHE A 161 -3.45 -7.85 12.10
#